data_8a221cee32ddfd4eef5d4e6df59b3f38
#
_entry.id   8a221cee32ddfd4eef5d4e6df59b3f38
#
_cell.length_a   1.000
_cell.length_b   1.000
_cell.length_c   1.000
_cell.angle_alpha   90.00
_cell.angle_beta   90.00
_cell.angle_gamma   90.00
#
_symmetry.space_group_name_H-M   'P 1'
#
loop_
_entity.id
_entity.type
_entity.pdbx_description
1 polymer ?
#
loop_
_entity_poly.entity_id
_entity_poly.type
_entity_poly.pdbx_seq_one_letter_code
_entity_poly.pdbx_strand_id
1 'polypeptide(L)'
;MVARMARALLGWTAIAGVLAGCAATGGTNRTSVSGPISDAAWADSVLATMSLRDKVAQMVWPWVLGDYTAFDDPAYQRVERLVREQHLGGVIISVGSPTEIAAKLNALQKVSTLPLLVGADLETGAAFRARGGYFLPNAIDLGGATYYPYQMGIGATRDTALAYAMGRVTALEGRALGIHIAFAPVLDVNNNPRNPVIGLRSFGENPQLVAQLGAALVRGIQENGMLATGKHFPGHGDTEQNSHLELSHVNASAARLDSVELVPFRAAIRSGVRGIMTFHGVLPGLDSSSLPATLNPHIMTDLLRGKLGFRGLVLTDALDMNGVLGKMTMADVTQRAVGAGADVLLMPTDIRTAIDAVVDGVHRGLFPESRITESARKLLIAKHEMGLDRQRYTDVQVLRTVVGDSANAATARLAAERAITLVKDSLGVVPFGRLPSTSRVVSVTIAPRTDLGAGATFNAELTRVFPSLRSLSLSTEQVFDATAAAAGGGAQGQAYLATPPPRLVPALVENTLRAAQGADLVLVSSYFGAGSSVSRLGAPEGMADLLTGLQKTGVRVVVITFSNPYIAQDLPAVPSYLIAWGGSPVVQRAAARALLGLAPISGHLPITIPSVAPYGTGLRRDALNTVVTPNAPPTP
;
A
#
# COMPACT_ATOMS: atom_id res chain seq x y z
N MET A 1 -21.55 46.94 -27.57
CA MET A 1 -22.50 47.84 -26.88
C MET A 1 -22.33 47.52 -25.41
N VAL A 2 -21.40 48.16 -24.75
CA VAL A 2 -21.48 49.33 -23.87
C VAL A 2 -22.30 48.99 -22.62
N ALA A 3 -21.61 48.64 -21.52
CA ALA A 3 -21.18 49.45 -20.38
C ALA A 3 -22.27 49.51 -19.28
N ARG A 4 -22.03 49.36 -18.00
CA ARG A 4 -21.30 50.07 -16.94
C ARG A 4 -21.59 49.33 -15.60
N MET A 5 -20.64 48.96 -14.78
CA MET A 5 -20.05 49.67 -13.63
C MET A 5 -21.02 50.39 -12.70
N ALA A 6 -21.04 49.99 -11.42
CA ALA A 6 -20.75 50.91 -10.31
C ALA A 6 -20.65 50.20 -8.92
N ARG A 7 -19.67 50.66 -8.15
CA ARG A 7 -19.34 50.38 -6.76
C ARG A 7 -20.36 50.97 -5.81
N ALA A 8 -20.48 50.44 -4.58
CA ALA A 8 -20.59 51.27 -3.38
C ALA A 8 -20.13 50.50 -2.13
N LEU A 9 -19.22 51.11 -1.42
CA LEU A 9 -18.70 50.84 -0.08
C LEU A 9 -19.55 51.53 0.98
N LEU A 10 -19.34 51.12 2.23
CA LEU A 10 -19.53 51.84 3.53
C LEU A 10 -20.83 51.64 4.28
N GLY A 11 -20.66 51.33 5.57
CA GLY A 11 -21.49 51.79 6.65
C GLY A 11 -21.46 50.92 7.92
N TRP A 12 -20.43 51.15 8.76
CA TRP A 12 -20.48 50.77 10.17
C TRP A 12 -21.36 51.78 10.93
N THR A 13 -22.32 51.27 11.76
CA THR A 13 -22.79 52.05 12.92
C THR A 13 -23.16 51.11 14.07
N ALA A 14 -22.49 51.35 15.21
CA ALA A 14 -22.79 50.79 16.50
C ALA A 14 -23.96 51.58 17.12
N ILE A 15 -24.89 50.91 17.79
CA ILE A 15 -25.82 51.50 18.74
C ILE A 15 -25.84 50.66 20.02
N ALA A 16 -25.38 51.25 21.09
CA ALA A 16 -25.59 50.81 22.46
C ALA A 16 -26.85 51.47 22.99
N GLY A 17 -27.62 50.78 23.80
CA GLY A 17 -28.76 51.42 24.50
C GLY A 17 -29.65 50.48 25.30
N VAL A 18 -29.37 50.41 26.58
CA VAL A 18 -30.27 50.55 27.75
C VAL A 18 -31.09 49.34 28.20
N LEU A 19 -30.77 48.93 29.42
CA LEU A 19 -31.49 48.06 30.35
C LEU A 19 -32.86 48.62 30.76
N ALA A 20 -33.88 47.80 30.79
CA ALA A 20 -35.00 47.95 31.73
C ALA A 20 -35.55 46.54 32.05
N GLY A 21 -35.56 46.18 33.32
CA GLY A 21 -36.00 44.91 33.81
C GLY A 21 -37.53 44.84 33.91
N CYS A 22 -38.06 43.60 33.74
CA CYS A 22 -39.34 43.17 34.34
C CYS A 22 -39.19 41.70 34.73
N ALA A 23 -39.29 41.43 36.01
CA ALA A 23 -39.41 40.06 36.53
C ALA A 23 -40.77 39.49 36.16
N ALA A 24 -40.78 38.35 35.45
CA ALA A 24 -41.94 37.49 35.31
C ALA A 24 -41.49 36.05 35.62
N THR A 25 -42.02 35.50 36.69
CA THR A 25 -41.94 34.11 37.11
C THR A 25 -42.72 33.26 36.10
N GLY A 26 -42.03 32.56 35.25
CA GLY A 26 -42.58 31.55 34.36
C GLY A 26 -41.60 30.39 34.28
N GLY A 27 -42.03 29.21 34.80
CA GLY A 27 -41.23 27.99 34.74
C GLY A 27 -40.92 27.61 33.30
N THR A 28 -39.68 27.79 32.89
CA THR A 28 -39.19 27.33 31.61
C THR A 28 -38.68 25.89 31.79
N ASN A 29 -39.40 24.92 31.21
CA ASN A 29 -38.83 23.68 30.80
C ASN A 29 -37.63 23.99 29.89
N ARG A 30 -36.44 24.04 30.47
CA ARG A 30 -35.19 23.99 29.71
C ARG A 30 -35.08 22.61 29.11
N THR A 31 -35.57 22.43 27.88
CA THR A 31 -35.03 21.40 27.02
C THR A 31 -33.54 21.73 26.87
N SER A 32 -32.72 21.03 27.64
CA SER A 32 -31.27 21.05 27.46
C SER A 32 -31.01 20.55 26.05
N VAL A 33 -30.72 21.44 25.12
CA VAL A 33 -30.07 21.08 23.87
C VAL A 33 -28.69 20.55 24.31
N SER A 34 -28.58 19.24 24.47
CA SER A 34 -27.33 18.57 24.74
C SER A 34 -26.42 18.85 23.55
N GLY A 35 -25.32 19.52 23.80
CA GLY A 35 -24.24 19.67 22.81
C GLY A 35 -23.80 18.30 22.28
N PRO A 36 -23.02 18.25 21.20
CA PRO A 36 -22.56 16.99 20.63
C PRO A 36 -21.86 16.14 21.70
N ILE A 37 -22.29 14.87 21.82
CA ILE A 37 -21.72 13.89 22.76
C ILE A 37 -20.25 13.68 22.38
N SER A 38 -19.34 13.68 23.36
CA SER A 38 -17.92 13.40 23.10
C SER A 38 -17.70 11.95 22.69
N ASP A 39 -16.63 11.67 21.91
CA ASP A 39 -16.26 10.32 21.45
C ASP A 39 -16.20 9.32 22.61
N ALA A 40 -15.61 9.73 23.73
CA ALA A 40 -15.51 8.91 24.93
C ALA A 40 -16.88 8.63 25.57
N ALA A 41 -17.74 9.62 25.67
CA ALA A 41 -19.07 9.47 26.27
C ALA A 41 -19.97 8.57 25.43
N TRP A 42 -19.92 8.68 24.10
CA TRP A 42 -20.63 7.77 23.20
C TRP A 42 -20.12 6.33 23.36
N ALA A 43 -18.80 6.13 23.33
CA ALA A 43 -18.18 4.81 23.50
C ALA A 43 -18.59 4.17 24.83
N ASP A 44 -18.54 4.92 25.94
CA ASP A 44 -18.89 4.43 27.27
C ASP A 44 -20.38 4.08 27.37
N SER A 45 -21.26 4.84 26.71
CA SER A 45 -22.70 4.54 26.67
C SER A 45 -23.00 3.24 25.91
N VAL A 46 -22.30 2.98 24.80
CA VAL A 46 -22.44 1.73 24.03
C VAL A 46 -21.86 0.55 24.82
N LEU A 47 -20.67 0.68 25.42
CA LEU A 47 -20.01 -0.36 26.22
C LEU A 47 -20.88 -0.84 27.37
N ALA A 48 -21.65 0.04 28.01
CA ALA A 48 -22.54 -0.30 29.12
C ALA A 48 -23.62 -1.31 28.75
N THR A 49 -23.92 -1.45 27.45
CA THR A 49 -24.94 -2.39 26.93
C THR A 49 -24.35 -3.67 26.35
N MET A 50 -23.02 -3.78 26.25
CA MET A 50 -22.35 -4.88 25.56
C MET A 50 -22.02 -6.04 26.49
N SER A 51 -22.32 -7.28 26.06
CA SER A 51 -21.79 -8.48 26.68
C SER A 51 -20.27 -8.61 26.47
N LEU A 52 -19.60 -9.47 27.25
CA LEU A 52 -18.19 -9.80 27.00
C LEU A 52 -17.98 -10.28 25.57
N ARG A 53 -18.86 -11.15 25.07
CA ARG A 53 -18.79 -11.68 23.71
C ARG A 53 -18.87 -10.57 22.66
N ASP A 54 -19.79 -9.61 22.81
CA ASP A 54 -19.93 -8.48 21.89
C ASP A 54 -18.70 -7.58 21.90
N LYS A 55 -18.10 -7.34 23.08
CA LYS A 55 -16.84 -6.60 23.20
C LYS A 55 -15.69 -7.30 22.45
N VAL A 56 -15.58 -8.64 22.61
CA VAL A 56 -14.58 -9.45 21.90
C VAL A 56 -14.81 -9.39 20.39
N ALA A 57 -16.08 -9.50 19.94
CA ALA A 57 -16.42 -9.48 18.53
C ALA A 57 -16.02 -8.15 17.84
N GLN A 58 -15.96 -7.03 18.58
CA GLN A 58 -15.45 -5.78 18.02
C GLN A 58 -13.98 -5.89 17.61
N MET A 59 -13.21 -6.75 18.25
CA MET A 59 -11.77 -6.92 18.02
C MET A 59 -11.46 -7.83 16.82
N VAL A 60 -12.40 -8.62 16.29
CA VAL A 60 -12.17 -9.68 15.31
C VAL A 60 -12.66 -9.28 13.93
N TRP A 61 -11.76 -9.20 12.93
CA TRP A 61 -12.05 -8.67 11.60
C TRP A 61 -11.72 -9.67 10.49
N PRO A 62 -12.73 -10.18 9.76
CA PRO A 62 -12.54 -11.04 8.60
C PRO A 62 -12.10 -10.23 7.37
N TRP A 63 -11.46 -10.94 6.44
CA TRP A 63 -11.17 -10.45 5.11
C TRP A 63 -12.37 -10.62 4.16
N VAL A 64 -12.55 -9.65 3.26
CA VAL A 64 -13.64 -9.60 2.28
C VAL A 64 -13.09 -9.21 0.91
N LEU A 65 -13.38 -10.00 -0.12
CA LEU A 65 -13.08 -9.64 -1.49
C LEU A 65 -13.94 -8.43 -1.91
N GLY A 66 -13.33 -7.43 -2.55
CA GLY A 66 -14.01 -6.21 -3.00
C GLY A 66 -14.80 -6.37 -4.30
N ASP A 67 -14.41 -7.32 -5.17
CA ASP A 67 -15.07 -7.58 -6.46
C ASP A 67 -16.53 -8.03 -6.31
N TYR A 68 -17.28 -7.94 -7.42
CA TYR A 68 -18.63 -8.45 -7.51
C TYR A 68 -18.72 -9.89 -7.00
N THR A 69 -19.70 -10.13 -6.21
CA THR A 69 -20.05 -11.46 -5.72
C THR A 69 -21.57 -11.56 -5.72
N ALA A 70 -22.11 -12.63 -6.29
CA ALA A 70 -23.56 -12.85 -6.30
C ALA A 70 -24.12 -12.91 -4.87
N PHE A 71 -25.34 -12.47 -4.69
CA PHE A 71 -25.97 -12.43 -3.38
C PHE A 71 -26.12 -13.83 -2.73
N ASP A 72 -26.26 -14.87 -3.54
CA ASP A 72 -26.37 -16.27 -3.13
C ASP A 72 -25.00 -17.00 -3.08
N ASP A 73 -23.89 -16.30 -3.32
CA ASP A 73 -22.54 -16.88 -3.20
C ASP A 73 -22.27 -17.30 -1.74
N PRO A 74 -21.85 -18.56 -1.50
CA PRO A 74 -21.62 -19.07 -0.16
C PRO A 74 -20.55 -18.31 0.64
N ALA A 75 -19.53 -17.77 0.00
CA ALA A 75 -18.47 -17.02 0.68
C ALA A 75 -18.99 -15.65 1.14
N TYR A 76 -19.74 -14.95 0.27
CA TYR A 76 -20.38 -13.69 0.65
C TYR A 76 -21.40 -13.90 1.78
N GLN A 77 -22.29 -14.90 1.65
CA GLN A 77 -23.27 -15.21 2.67
C GLN A 77 -22.66 -15.60 4.01
N ARG A 78 -21.48 -16.26 3.99
CA ARG A 78 -20.73 -16.57 5.22
C ARG A 78 -20.29 -15.29 5.93
N VAL A 79 -19.71 -14.33 5.22
CA VAL A 79 -19.28 -13.06 5.81
C VAL A 79 -20.48 -12.27 6.31
N GLU A 80 -21.55 -12.17 5.53
CA GLU A 80 -22.78 -11.48 5.94
C GLU A 80 -23.36 -12.07 7.23
N ARG A 81 -23.45 -13.42 7.33
CA ARG A 81 -23.90 -14.10 8.56
C ARG A 81 -22.98 -13.80 9.74
N LEU A 82 -21.66 -13.82 9.55
CA LEU A 82 -20.70 -13.50 10.62
C LEU A 82 -20.90 -12.07 11.13
N VAL A 83 -21.07 -11.10 10.23
CA VAL A 83 -21.33 -9.71 10.62
C VAL A 83 -22.62 -9.60 11.42
N ARG A 84 -23.71 -10.23 10.96
CA ARG A 84 -25.04 -10.18 11.58
C ARG A 84 -25.11 -10.92 12.91
N GLU A 85 -24.58 -12.16 12.97
CA GLU A 85 -24.75 -13.06 14.11
C GLU A 85 -23.67 -12.90 15.18
N GLN A 86 -22.45 -12.54 14.80
CA GLN A 86 -21.33 -12.38 15.74
C GLN A 86 -21.11 -10.92 16.15
N HIS A 87 -21.85 -9.96 15.59
CA HIS A 87 -21.75 -8.51 15.87
C HIS A 87 -20.32 -7.96 15.69
N LEU A 88 -19.66 -8.35 14.59
CA LEU A 88 -18.26 -8.00 14.32
C LEU A 88 -18.00 -6.50 14.34
N GLY A 89 -16.82 -6.10 14.80
CA GLY A 89 -16.43 -4.70 14.91
C GLY A 89 -15.95 -4.07 13.62
N GLY A 90 -15.45 -4.86 12.68
CA GLY A 90 -14.94 -4.39 11.40
C GLY A 90 -14.68 -5.50 10.40
N VAL A 91 -14.24 -5.09 9.21
CA VAL A 91 -13.84 -5.98 8.11
C VAL A 91 -12.62 -5.41 7.41
N ILE A 92 -11.88 -6.27 6.70
CA ILE A 92 -10.78 -5.88 5.82
C ILE A 92 -11.26 -6.03 4.39
N ILE A 93 -11.29 -4.93 3.62
CA ILE A 93 -11.69 -4.99 2.22
C ILE A 93 -10.46 -5.17 1.32
N SER A 94 -10.58 -6.07 0.34
CA SER A 94 -9.54 -6.36 -0.64
C SER A 94 -9.87 -5.77 -2.02
N VAL A 95 -9.28 -6.33 -3.06
CA VAL A 95 -9.36 -5.84 -4.44
C VAL A 95 -10.79 -5.85 -4.95
N GLY A 96 -11.18 -4.78 -5.65
CA GLY A 96 -12.43 -4.64 -6.37
C GLY A 96 -12.50 -3.32 -7.15
N SER A 97 -13.54 -3.15 -7.95
CA SER A 97 -13.81 -1.84 -8.54
C SER A 97 -14.35 -0.87 -7.48
N PRO A 98 -14.16 0.44 -7.63
CA PRO A 98 -14.65 1.43 -6.67
C PRO A 98 -16.13 1.27 -6.32
N THR A 99 -16.98 1.04 -7.31
CA THR A 99 -18.44 0.92 -7.13
C THR A 99 -18.80 -0.38 -6.39
N GLU A 100 -18.14 -1.49 -6.73
CA GLU A 100 -18.39 -2.78 -6.08
C GLU A 100 -17.94 -2.79 -4.63
N ILE A 101 -16.76 -2.21 -4.33
CA ILE A 101 -16.28 -2.03 -2.95
C ILE A 101 -17.31 -1.24 -2.13
N ALA A 102 -17.74 -0.06 -2.61
CA ALA A 102 -18.69 0.78 -1.89
C ALA A 102 -20.06 0.11 -1.70
N ALA A 103 -20.58 -0.54 -2.74
CA ALA A 103 -21.85 -1.26 -2.67
C ALA A 103 -21.80 -2.42 -1.67
N LYS A 104 -20.74 -3.22 -1.70
CA LYS A 104 -20.53 -4.34 -0.78
C LYS A 104 -20.39 -3.88 0.67
N LEU A 105 -19.60 -2.82 0.91
CA LEU A 105 -19.45 -2.25 2.24
C LEU A 105 -20.78 -1.70 2.77
N ASN A 106 -21.58 -1.02 1.94
CA ASN A 106 -22.92 -0.58 2.31
C ASN A 106 -23.85 -1.75 2.67
N ALA A 107 -23.78 -2.86 1.93
CA ALA A 107 -24.57 -4.05 2.24
C ALA A 107 -24.18 -4.67 3.60
N LEU A 108 -22.88 -4.76 3.91
CA LEU A 108 -22.40 -5.25 5.20
C LEU A 108 -22.76 -4.29 6.36
N GLN A 109 -22.63 -2.97 6.13
CA GLN A 109 -23.05 -1.95 7.10
C GLN A 109 -24.55 -2.04 7.43
N LYS A 110 -25.39 -2.41 6.45
CA LYS A 110 -26.84 -2.55 6.64
C LYS A 110 -27.21 -3.67 7.60
N VAL A 111 -26.47 -4.78 7.58
CA VAL A 111 -26.76 -5.95 8.44
C VAL A 111 -26.00 -5.93 9.77
N SER A 112 -25.08 -5.00 9.96
CA SER A 112 -24.32 -4.85 11.20
C SER A 112 -25.13 -4.12 12.29
N THR A 113 -25.08 -4.61 13.53
CA THR A 113 -25.73 -3.98 14.69
C THR A 113 -25.04 -2.65 15.03
N LEU A 114 -23.73 -2.66 15.23
CA LEU A 114 -22.88 -1.47 15.35
C LEU A 114 -22.19 -1.20 14.03
N PRO A 115 -21.89 0.08 13.68
CA PRO A 115 -21.16 0.39 12.46
C PRO A 115 -19.83 -0.37 12.38
N LEU A 116 -19.49 -0.89 11.19
CA LEU A 116 -18.22 -1.56 10.95
C LEU A 116 -17.10 -0.54 10.70
N LEU A 117 -15.96 -0.72 11.36
CA LEU A 117 -14.71 -0.15 10.86
C LEU A 117 -14.22 -0.96 9.66
N VAL A 118 -13.77 -0.28 8.62
CA VAL A 118 -13.24 -0.94 7.43
C VAL A 118 -11.77 -0.59 7.29
N GLY A 119 -10.91 -1.61 7.32
CA GLY A 119 -9.48 -1.50 7.06
C GLY A 119 -9.12 -1.98 5.65
N ALA A 120 -8.04 -1.44 5.09
CA ALA A 120 -7.48 -1.92 3.83
C ALA A 120 -5.99 -1.58 3.71
N ASP A 121 -5.22 -2.44 3.02
CA ASP A 121 -3.88 -2.08 2.56
C ASP A 121 -3.98 -1.03 1.45
N LEU A 122 -3.42 0.14 1.68
CA LEU A 122 -3.43 1.26 0.75
C LEU A 122 -2.02 1.80 0.52
N GLU A 123 -1.05 0.90 0.35
CA GLU A 123 0.39 1.21 0.32
C GLU A 123 0.83 2.07 -0.87
N THR A 124 0.11 2.02 -1.99
CA THR A 124 0.34 2.85 -3.19
C THR A 124 -0.84 3.76 -3.51
N GLY A 125 -1.58 4.18 -2.48
CA GLY A 125 -2.84 4.91 -2.64
C GLY A 125 -4.04 3.97 -2.61
N ALA A 126 -5.26 4.55 -2.74
CA ALA A 126 -6.48 3.76 -2.72
C ALA A 126 -6.58 2.75 -3.88
N ALA A 127 -5.91 3.02 -4.99
CA ALA A 127 -5.81 2.11 -6.13
C ALA A 127 -5.07 0.79 -5.83
N PHE A 128 -4.37 0.68 -4.70
CA PHE A 128 -3.82 -0.61 -4.27
C PHE A 128 -4.93 -1.67 -4.15
N ARG A 129 -6.13 -1.27 -3.77
CA ARG A 129 -7.33 -2.12 -3.66
C ARG A 129 -8.43 -1.74 -4.64
N ALA A 130 -8.73 -0.46 -4.81
CA ALA A 130 -9.82 0.03 -5.68
C ALA A 130 -9.32 0.24 -7.11
N ARG A 131 -9.28 -0.85 -7.88
CA ARG A 131 -8.75 -0.88 -9.24
C ARG A 131 -9.83 -0.61 -10.27
N GLY A 132 -9.51 0.21 -11.28
CA GLY A 132 -10.37 0.40 -12.44
C GLY A 132 -10.02 -0.60 -13.53
N GLY A 133 -11.00 -1.38 -13.92
CA GLY A 133 -10.89 -2.19 -15.11
C GLY A 133 -10.59 -3.66 -14.85
N TYR A 134 -11.41 -4.49 -15.45
CA TYR A 134 -11.06 -5.83 -15.79
C TYR A 134 -10.01 -5.76 -16.89
N PHE A 135 -8.95 -6.55 -16.79
CA PHE A 135 -7.94 -6.68 -17.83
C PHE A 135 -8.58 -7.28 -19.09
N LEU A 136 -9.21 -6.43 -19.90
CA LEU A 136 -9.57 -6.81 -21.26
C LEU A 136 -8.28 -7.04 -22.05
N PRO A 137 -8.31 -7.84 -23.13
CA PRO A 137 -7.12 -8.19 -23.92
C PRO A 137 -6.26 -7.01 -24.36
N ASN A 138 -6.81 -5.80 -24.36
CA ASN A 138 -6.14 -4.56 -24.78
C ASN A 138 -5.70 -3.69 -23.59
N ALA A 139 -5.70 -4.19 -22.37
CA ALA A 139 -5.31 -3.46 -21.14
C ALA A 139 -5.99 -2.07 -21.02
N ILE A 140 -7.28 -2.01 -21.31
CA ILE A 140 -8.06 -0.78 -21.20
C ILE A 140 -8.21 -0.45 -19.71
N ASP A 141 -7.61 0.67 -19.30
CA ASP A 141 -7.83 1.24 -17.97
C ASP A 141 -9.19 1.97 -17.98
N LEU A 142 -10.18 1.35 -17.33
CA LEU A 142 -11.53 1.92 -17.21
C LEU A 142 -11.65 2.97 -16.10
N GLY A 143 -10.54 3.38 -15.52
CA GLY A 143 -10.48 4.27 -14.36
C GLY A 143 -10.60 3.51 -13.04
N GLY A 144 -10.10 4.12 -11.99
CA GLY A 144 -10.08 3.59 -10.62
C GLY A 144 -9.59 4.66 -9.69
N ALA A 145 -9.22 4.28 -8.48
CA ALA A 145 -8.58 5.19 -7.56
C ALA A 145 -7.16 5.58 -8.05
N THR A 146 -6.61 6.62 -7.48
CA THR A 146 -5.30 7.16 -7.86
C THR A 146 -4.17 6.22 -7.45
N TYR A 147 -3.35 5.80 -8.43
CA TYR A 147 -2.10 5.07 -8.21
C TYR A 147 -0.93 6.01 -7.97
N TYR A 148 -0.15 5.73 -6.93
CA TYR A 148 1.19 6.29 -6.70
C TYR A 148 2.27 5.25 -7.02
N PRO A 149 3.54 5.66 -7.27
CA PRO A 149 4.66 4.71 -7.21
C PRO A 149 4.72 4.06 -5.82
N TYR A 150 5.41 2.93 -5.72
CA TYR A 150 5.66 2.32 -4.41
C TYR A 150 6.36 3.32 -3.48
N GLN A 151 6.28 3.07 -2.17
CA GLN A 151 6.89 3.95 -1.17
C GLN A 151 8.40 4.15 -1.42
N MET A 152 9.11 3.17 -1.98
CA MET A 152 10.51 3.31 -2.37
C MET A 152 10.71 4.35 -3.49
N GLY A 153 9.75 4.47 -4.39
CA GLY A 153 9.73 5.56 -5.38
C GLY A 153 9.52 6.93 -4.74
N ILE A 154 8.66 7.03 -3.73
CA ILE A 154 8.56 8.26 -2.92
C ILE A 154 9.88 8.52 -2.18
N GLY A 155 10.54 7.47 -1.67
CA GLY A 155 11.89 7.52 -1.10
C GLY A 155 12.92 8.09 -2.06
N ALA A 156 12.84 7.71 -3.35
CA ALA A 156 13.72 8.22 -4.40
C ALA A 156 13.55 9.72 -4.65
N THR A 157 12.39 10.29 -4.38
CA THR A 157 12.15 11.74 -4.49
C THR A 157 12.72 12.52 -3.31
N ARG A 158 12.85 11.90 -2.12
CA ARG A 158 13.21 12.54 -0.83
C ARG A 158 12.29 13.72 -0.45
N ASP A 159 11.09 13.77 -1.01
CA ASP A 159 10.15 14.90 -0.87
C ASP A 159 9.01 14.54 0.09
N THR A 160 9.03 15.13 1.29
CA THR A 160 7.98 14.93 2.30
C THR A 160 6.63 15.52 1.89
N ALA A 161 6.60 16.52 1.00
CA ALA A 161 5.35 17.07 0.49
C ALA A 161 4.64 16.07 -0.44
N LEU A 162 5.41 15.29 -1.23
CA LEU A 162 4.84 14.21 -2.05
C LEU A 162 4.33 13.05 -1.19
N ALA A 163 5.05 12.69 -0.10
CA ALA A 163 4.57 11.70 0.85
C ALA A 163 3.26 12.14 1.53
N TYR A 164 3.18 13.40 1.96
CA TYR A 164 1.95 13.98 2.50
C TYR A 164 0.81 13.97 1.47
N ALA A 165 1.07 14.42 0.23
CA ALA A 165 0.08 14.44 -0.85
C ALA A 165 -0.46 13.04 -1.15
N MET A 166 0.42 12.01 -1.18
CA MET A 166 0.01 10.61 -1.31
C MET A 166 -0.95 10.22 -0.18
N GLY A 167 -0.61 10.55 1.08
CA GLY A 167 -1.47 10.26 2.23
C GLY A 167 -2.83 10.96 2.14
N ARG A 168 -2.84 12.24 1.76
CA ARG A 168 -4.06 13.03 1.56
C ARG A 168 -4.99 12.41 0.53
N VAL A 169 -4.46 12.06 -0.64
CA VAL A 169 -5.27 11.47 -1.72
C VAL A 169 -5.78 10.08 -1.31
N THR A 170 -4.91 9.27 -0.66
CA THR A 170 -5.30 7.96 -0.12
C THR A 170 -6.49 8.08 0.84
N ALA A 171 -6.47 9.08 1.72
CA ALA A 171 -7.56 9.30 2.67
C ALA A 171 -8.85 9.76 2.00
N LEU A 172 -8.78 10.74 1.11
CA LEU A 172 -9.96 11.27 0.41
C LEU A 172 -10.67 10.18 -0.39
N GLU A 173 -9.91 9.43 -1.20
CA GLU A 173 -10.49 8.36 -2.02
C GLU A 173 -10.93 7.15 -1.18
N GLY A 174 -10.11 6.76 -0.20
CA GLY A 174 -10.46 5.66 0.70
C GLY A 174 -11.74 5.94 1.51
N ARG A 175 -11.90 7.16 2.02
CA ARG A 175 -13.13 7.57 2.73
C ARG A 175 -14.35 7.57 1.81
N ALA A 176 -14.20 8.03 0.58
CA ALA A 176 -15.26 7.97 -0.42
C ALA A 176 -15.69 6.52 -0.73
N LEU A 177 -14.76 5.57 -0.66
CA LEU A 177 -15.02 4.13 -0.83
C LEU A 177 -15.67 3.46 0.40
N GLY A 178 -15.72 4.16 1.56
CA GLY A 178 -16.17 3.58 2.82
C GLY A 178 -15.08 2.87 3.62
N ILE A 179 -13.80 3.18 3.35
CA ILE A 179 -12.65 2.68 4.11
C ILE A 179 -12.27 3.71 5.17
N HIS A 180 -11.98 3.26 6.40
CA HIS A 180 -11.77 4.10 7.56
C HIS A 180 -10.34 4.06 8.10
N ILE A 181 -9.64 2.94 7.86
CA ILE A 181 -8.27 2.70 8.33
C ILE A 181 -7.40 2.26 7.15
N ALA A 182 -6.35 3.03 6.87
CA ALA A 182 -5.30 2.63 5.95
C ALA A 182 -4.26 1.80 6.68
N PHE A 183 -3.99 0.57 6.21
CA PHE A 183 -2.84 -0.22 6.65
C PHE A 183 -1.59 0.27 5.90
N ALA A 184 -1.24 1.51 6.18
CA ALA A 184 -0.12 2.29 5.66
C ALA A 184 0.22 3.44 6.64
N PRO A 185 1.50 3.89 6.68
CA PRO A 185 2.65 3.49 5.87
C PRO A 185 3.35 2.20 6.32
N VAL A 186 4.13 1.61 5.40
CA VAL A 186 5.18 0.66 5.75
C VAL A 186 6.36 1.46 6.31
N LEU A 187 6.71 1.19 7.56
CA LEU A 187 7.78 1.88 8.31
C LEU A 187 9.06 1.05 8.44
N ASP A 188 9.07 -0.14 7.82
CA ASP A 188 10.23 -1.01 7.79
C ASP A 188 11.39 -0.34 7.07
N VAL A 189 12.61 -0.46 7.62
CA VAL A 189 13.85 0.03 7.01
C VAL A 189 14.44 -1.08 6.15
N ASN A 190 14.45 -0.92 4.83
CA ASN A 190 14.88 -1.96 3.88
C ASN A 190 16.42 -2.01 3.76
N ASN A 191 17.09 -2.42 4.81
CA ASN A 191 18.55 -2.50 4.90
C ASN A 191 19.13 -3.85 4.47
N ASN A 192 18.28 -4.84 4.18
CA ASN A 192 18.69 -6.14 3.65
C ASN A 192 18.19 -6.31 2.20
N PRO A 193 19.08 -6.28 1.19
CA PRO A 193 18.71 -6.46 -0.21
C PRO A 193 18.10 -7.85 -0.52
N ARG A 194 18.26 -8.84 0.37
CA ARG A 194 17.69 -10.18 0.24
C ARG A 194 16.30 -10.31 0.85
N ASN A 195 15.74 -9.23 1.40
CA ASN A 195 14.40 -9.26 1.97
C ASN A 195 13.34 -9.51 0.87
N PRO A 196 12.61 -10.64 0.88
CA PRO A 196 11.67 -10.98 -0.17
C PRO A 196 10.31 -10.29 -0.04
N VAL A 197 10.00 -9.70 1.13
CA VAL A 197 8.66 -9.20 1.48
C VAL A 197 8.57 -7.69 1.43
N ILE A 198 9.55 -6.99 1.99
CA ILE A 198 9.50 -5.52 2.15
C ILE A 198 9.92 -4.81 0.86
N GLY A 199 11.16 -4.89 0.44
CA GLY A 199 11.62 -4.31 -0.83
C GLY A 199 10.99 -2.95 -1.15
N LEU A 200 10.35 -2.84 -2.31
CA LEU A 200 9.70 -1.62 -2.80
C LEU A 200 8.63 -1.01 -1.86
N ARG A 201 8.09 -1.79 -0.93
CA ARG A 201 7.08 -1.32 0.02
C ARG A 201 7.65 -0.34 1.05
N SER A 202 8.96 -0.42 1.37
CA SER A 202 9.67 0.55 2.23
C SER A 202 10.01 1.83 1.49
N PHE A 203 10.23 2.94 2.22
CA PHE A 203 10.80 4.17 1.66
C PHE A 203 12.31 4.08 1.35
N GLY A 204 13.03 3.06 1.87
CA GLY A 204 14.45 2.84 1.64
C GLY A 204 15.21 2.25 2.82
N GLU A 205 16.54 2.29 2.74
CA GLU A 205 17.46 1.73 3.74
C GLU A 205 17.86 2.70 4.86
N ASN A 206 17.63 4.00 4.67
CA ASN A 206 18.01 5.01 5.65
C ASN A 206 16.90 5.25 6.67
N PRO A 207 17.11 4.97 7.97
CA PRO A 207 16.09 5.07 9.00
C PRO A 207 15.49 6.48 9.14
N GLN A 208 16.30 7.53 8.93
CA GLN A 208 15.86 8.91 9.05
C GLN A 208 14.97 9.31 7.86
N LEU A 209 15.30 8.87 6.65
CA LEU A 209 14.47 9.08 5.46
C LEU A 209 13.11 8.39 5.62
N VAL A 210 13.11 7.11 6.05
CA VAL A 210 11.88 6.35 6.32
C VAL A 210 11.04 7.06 7.39
N ALA A 211 11.67 7.56 8.46
CA ALA A 211 11.00 8.29 9.54
C ALA A 211 10.34 9.59 9.04
N GLN A 212 11.04 10.39 8.24
CA GLN A 212 10.54 11.67 7.72
C GLN A 212 9.37 11.47 6.75
N LEU A 213 9.52 10.57 5.79
CA LEU A 213 8.49 10.30 4.77
C LEU A 213 7.29 9.56 5.38
N GLY A 214 7.54 8.59 6.27
CA GLY A 214 6.49 7.87 6.98
C GLY A 214 5.64 8.80 7.85
N ALA A 215 6.27 9.70 8.62
CA ALA A 215 5.57 10.70 9.41
C ALA A 215 4.75 11.67 8.55
N ALA A 216 5.27 12.08 7.39
CA ALA A 216 4.54 12.94 6.45
C ALA A 216 3.30 12.22 5.87
N LEU A 217 3.43 10.94 5.50
CA LEU A 217 2.32 10.14 4.99
C LEU A 217 1.26 9.90 6.07
N VAL A 218 1.66 9.62 7.32
CA VAL A 218 0.73 9.52 8.48
C VAL A 218 -0.09 10.79 8.61
N ARG A 219 0.55 11.97 8.61
CA ARG A 219 -0.18 13.26 8.67
C ARG A 219 -1.11 13.42 7.47
N GLY A 220 -0.62 13.15 6.26
CA GLY A 220 -1.46 13.24 5.05
C GLY A 220 -2.72 12.38 5.14
N ILE A 221 -2.62 11.17 5.67
CA ILE A 221 -3.77 10.29 5.89
C ILE A 221 -4.70 10.86 6.97
N GLN A 222 -4.18 11.18 8.14
CA GLN A 222 -5.00 11.48 9.33
C GLN A 222 -5.63 12.87 9.31
N GLU A 223 -4.93 13.88 8.81
CA GLU A 223 -5.47 15.23 8.63
C GLU A 223 -6.58 15.30 7.58
N ASN A 224 -6.74 14.25 6.77
CA ASN A 224 -7.80 14.12 5.76
C ASN A 224 -8.85 13.06 6.10
N GLY A 225 -9.01 12.75 7.39
CA GLY A 225 -10.16 12.03 7.93
C GLY A 225 -10.12 10.51 7.86
N MET A 226 -8.93 9.88 7.75
CA MET A 226 -8.74 8.43 7.82
C MET A 226 -7.70 8.09 8.89
N LEU A 227 -7.77 6.92 9.51
CA LEU A 227 -6.76 6.46 10.45
C LEU A 227 -5.59 5.80 9.70
N ALA A 228 -4.35 6.16 10.06
CA ALA A 228 -3.13 5.55 9.53
C ALA A 228 -2.65 4.42 10.45
N THR A 229 -2.01 3.39 9.86
CA THR A 229 -1.42 2.26 10.59
C THR A 229 0.02 2.06 10.14
N GLY A 230 0.98 2.35 11.02
CA GLY A 230 2.39 2.08 10.76
C GLY A 230 2.73 0.60 10.90
N LYS A 231 3.48 0.02 9.96
CA LYS A 231 3.76 -1.42 9.92
C LYS A 231 5.16 -1.73 9.39
N HIS A 232 5.75 -2.83 9.78
CA HIS A 232 5.32 -3.93 10.67
C HIS A 232 6.18 -3.89 11.93
N PHE A 233 5.59 -3.50 13.05
CA PHE A 233 6.31 -3.29 14.32
C PHE A 233 6.85 -4.60 14.91
N PRO A 234 8.11 -4.66 15.41
CA PRO A 234 9.04 -3.54 15.57
C PRO A 234 10.01 -3.29 14.39
N GLY A 235 9.80 -3.93 13.23
CA GLY A 235 10.57 -3.78 12.00
C GLY A 235 10.83 -5.13 11.31
N HIS A 236 10.45 -5.21 10.03
CA HIS A 236 10.54 -6.40 9.17
C HIS A 236 11.59 -6.24 8.05
N GLY A 237 12.33 -5.12 8.05
CA GLY A 237 13.20 -4.78 6.92
C GLY A 237 14.48 -5.63 6.82
N ASP A 238 14.95 -6.21 7.92
CA ASP A 238 16.19 -7.02 7.99
C ASP A 238 15.89 -8.52 8.11
N THR A 239 14.95 -9.04 7.34
CA THR A 239 14.66 -10.48 7.27
C THR A 239 15.01 -11.07 5.92
N GLU A 240 15.30 -12.36 5.87
CA GLU A 240 15.54 -13.12 4.64
C GLU A 240 14.44 -14.17 4.39
N GLN A 241 13.57 -14.39 5.38
CA GLN A 241 12.44 -15.30 5.30
C GLN A 241 11.16 -14.53 4.95
N ASN A 242 10.26 -15.21 4.25
CA ASN A 242 8.93 -14.68 3.97
C ASN A 242 7.96 -15.02 5.10
N SER A 243 7.54 -14.03 5.88
CA SER A 243 6.63 -14.21 7.03
C SER A 243 5.25 -14.78 6.67
N HIS A 244 4.85 -14.74 5.40
CA HIS A 244 3.64 -15.40 4.92
C HIS A 244 3.80 -16.94 4.87
N LEU A 245 5.03 -17.42 4.72
CA LEU A 245 5.36 -18.83 4.51
C LEU A 245 5.94 -19.50 5.74
N GLU A 246 6.80 -18.79 6.46
CA GLU A 246 7.57 -19.32 7.59
C GLU A 246 7.85 -18.26 8.64
N LEU A 247 8.30 -18.69 9.82
CA LEU A 247 8.68 -17.80 10.89
C LEU A 247 9.96 -17.02 10.53
N SER A 248 9.84 -15.71 10.44
CA SER A 248 10.95 -14.81 10.10
C SER A 248 11.76 -14.44 11.36
N HIS A 249 13.06 -14.18 11.16
CA HIS A 249 13.98 -13.79 12.21
C HIS A 249 14.70 -12.48 11.89
N VAL A 250 14.77 -11.58 12.87
CA VAL A 250 15.62 -10.38 12.81
C VAL A 250 16.76 -10.57 13.83
N ASN A 251 17.92 -10.99 13.34
CA ASN A 251 19.08 -11.29 14.16
C ASN A 251 19.93 -10.05 14.44
N ALA A 252 19.32 -9.02 15.05
CA ALA A 252 19.97 -7.76 15.40
C ALA A 252 19.97 -7.56 16.91
N SER A 253 21.02 -6.90 17.45
CA SER A 253 21.07 -6.52 18.86
C SER A 253 20.01 -5.46 19.21
N ALA A 254 19.63 -5.37 20.49
CA ALA A 254 18.70 -4.34 20.96
C ALA A 254 19.16 -2.92 20.59
N ALA A 255 20.46 -2.63 20.71
CA ALA A 255 21.02 -1.33 20.33
C ALA A 255 20.88 -1.05 18.83
N ARG A 256 21.08 -2.07 17.98
CA ARG A 256 20.89 -1.95 16.53
C ARG A 256 19.41 -1.72 16.20
N LEU A 257 18.49 -2.48 16.78
CA LEU A 257 17.04 -2.30 16.61
C LEU A 257 16.60 -0.90 17.07
N ASP A 258 17.14 -0.41 18.17
CA ASP A 258 16.85 0.93 18.70
C ASP A 258 17.29 2.05 17.75
N SER A 259 18.44 1.91 17.09
CA SER A 259 19.05 2.92 16.22
C SER A 259 18.57 2.86 14.76
N VAL A 260 17.92 1.80 14.34
CA VAL A 260 17.47 1.62 12.95
C VAL A 260 15.97 1.33 12.87
N GLU A 261 15.55 0.13 13.27
CA GLU A 261 14.18 -0.34 13.05
C GLU A 261 13.13 0.49 13.80
N LEU A 262 13.43 0.89 15.05
CA LEU A 262 12.50 1.67 15.88
C LEU A 262 12.46 3.18 15.57
N VAL A 263 13.41 3.69 14.79
CA VAL A 263 13.47 5.13 14.45
C VAL A 263 12.22 5.61 13.71
N PRO A 264 11.73 4.95 12.65
CA PRO A 264 10.51 5.35 11.95
C PRO A 264 9.26 5.23 12.82
N PHE A 265 9.16 4.19 13.65
CA PHE A 265 8.01 4.02 14.56
C PHE A 265 7.94 5.11 15.62
N ARG A 266 9.08 5.52 16.19
CA ARG A 266 9.12 6.69 17.09
C ARG A 266 8.65 7.97 16.41
N ALA A 267 9.05 8.19 15.16
CA ALA A 267 8.62 9.34 14.39
C ALA A 267 7.12 9.32 14.09
N ALA A 268 6.57 8.16 13.72
CA ALA A 268 5.14 7.97 13.49
C ALA A 268 4.33 8.19 14.77
N ILE A 269 4.80 7.66 15.92
CA ILE A 269 4.14 7.86 17.23
C ILE A 269 4.13 9.34 17.60
N ARG A 270 5.26 10.05 17.45
CA ARG A 270 5.32 11.51 17.66
C ARG A 270 4.41 12.30 16.73
N SER A 271 4.16 11.78 15.52
CA SER A 271 3.21 12.37 14.56
C SER A 271 1.76 11.99 14.84
N GLY A 272 1.49 11.28 15.92
CA GLY A 272 0.14 10.91 16.35
C GLY A 272 -0.48 9.76 15.56
N VAL A 273 0.31 8.82 15.03
CA VAL A 273 -0.24 7.64 14.34
C VAL A 273 -1.26 6.91 15.21
N ARG A 274 -2.40 6.53 14.61
CA ARG A 274 -3.53 5.96 15.35
C ARG A 274 -3.53 4.43 15.39
N GLY A 275 -2.85 3.78 14.47
CA GLY A 275 -2.67 2.34 14.43
C GLY A 275 -1.19 1.93 14.32
N ILE A 276 -0.84 0.83 14.94
CA ILE A 276 0.42 0.11 14.72
C ILE A 276 0.07 -1.35 14.45
N MET A 277 0.54 -1.88 13.33
CA MET A 277 0.41 -3.30 12.99
C MET A 277 1.68 -4.04 13.34
N THR A 278 1.53 -5.23 13.94
CA THR A 278 2.64 -6.03 14.45
C THR A 278 3.24 -6.92 13.37
N PHE A 279 4.44 -7.41 13.62
CA PHE A 279 5.21 -8.31 12.77
C PHE A 279 5.16 -9.76 13.26
N HIS A 280 4.94 -10.72 12.35
CA HIS A 280 5.00 -12.15 12.65
C HIS A 280 6.43 -12.69 12.55
N GLY A 281 7.30 -12.22 13.43
CA GLY A 281 8.68 -12.68 13.47
C GLY A 281 9.32 -12.54 14.84
N VAL A 282 10.44 -13.24 15.01
CA VAL A 282 11.20 -13.34 16.25
C VAL A 282 12.36 -12.35 16.22
N LEU A 283 12.56 -11.64 17.33
CA LEU A 283 13.63 -10.67 17.52
C LEU A 283 14.43 -11.04 18.77
N PRO A 284 15.42 -11.96 18.68
CA PRO A 284 16.18 -12.44 19.84
C PRO A 284 16.90 -11.32 20.60
N GLY A 285 17.24 -10.23 19.93
CA GLY A 285 17.85 -9.06 20.57
C GLY A 285 16.94 -8.25 21.47
N LEU A 286 15.60 -8.42 21.36
CA LEU A 286 14.62 -7.79 22.24
C LEU A 286 14.09 -8.75 23.30
N ASP A 287 13.90 -10.01 22.94
CA ASP A 287 13.36 -11.04 23.83
C ASP A 287 13.81 -12.43 23.40
N SER A 288 14.28 -13.23 24.35
CA SER A 288 14.82 -14.58 24.11
C SER A 288 13.77 -15.68 24.04
N SER A 289 12.49 -15.37 24.21
CA SER A 289 11.40 -16.37 24.30
C SER A 289 11.07 -17.08 22.98
N SER A 290 11.64 -16.68 21.86
CA SER A 290 11.32 -17.19 20.52
C SER A 290 9.84 -17.02 20.10
N LEU A 291 9.08 -16.16 20.80
CA LEU A 291 7.73 -15.80 20.40
C LEU A 291 7.76 -14.73 19.29
N PRO A 292 6.91 -14.86 18.26
CA PRO A 292 6.71 -13.77 17.32
C PRO A 292 6.29 -12.48 18.01
N ALA A 293 6.71 -11.31 17.49
CA ALA A 293 6.40 -10.03 18.12
C ALA A 293 4.90 -9.85 18.41
N THR A 294 4.03 -10.33 17.51
CA THR A 294 2.56 -10.30 17.68
C THR A 294 2.08 -11.03 18.95
N LEU A 295 2.80 -12.04 19.41
CA LEU A 295 2.44 -12.88 20.57
C LEU A 295 3.26 -12.57 21.82
N ASN A 296 4.12 -11.55 21.74
CA ASN A 296 5.13 -11.26 22.77
C ASN A 296 4.75 -10.01 23.60
N PRO A 297 4.39 -10.17 24.90
CA PRO A 297 4.01 -9.04 25.75
C PRO A 297 5.16 -8.07 26.00
N HIS A 298 6.43 -8.51 26.02
CA HIS A 298 7.59 -7.62 26.19
C HIS A 298 7.73 -6.68 24.99
N ILE A 299 7.39 -7.14 23.76
CA ILE A 299 7.45 -6.30 22.57
C ILE A 299 6.21 -5.40 22.48
N MET A 300 5.00 -5.96 22.66
CA MET A 300 3.78 -5.20 22.43
C MET A 300 3.39 -4.31 23.61
N THR A 301 3.56 -4.79 24.83
CA THR A 301 3.19 -4.05 26.05
C THR A 301 4.37 -3.24 26.58
N ASP A 302 5.50 -3.88 26.91
CA ASP A 302 6.58 -3.18 27.61
C ASP A 302 7.32 -2.22 26.65
N LEU A 303 7.65 -2.65 25.43
CA LEU A 303 8.34 -1.79 24.47
C LEU A 303 7.38 -0.79 23.83
N LEU A 304 6.32 -1.25 23.12
CA LEU A 304 5.46 -0.35 22.32
C LEU A 304 4.63 0.58 23.20
N ARG A 305 3.89 0.02 24.17
CA ARG A 305 3.03 0.82 25.05
C ARG A 305 3.82 1.53 26.16
N GLY A 306 4.75 0.82 26.80
CA GLY A 306 5.54 1.31 27.93
C GLY A 306 6.63 2.30 27.47
N LYS A 307 7.67 1.79 26.81
CA LYS A 307 8.87 2.56 26.46
C LYS A 307 8.62 3.59 25.35
N LEU A 308 7.88 3.22 24.29
CA LEU A 308 7.59 4.13 23.17
C LEU A 308 6.34 4.97 23.38
N GLY A 309 5.53 4.69 24.39
CA GLY A 309 4.37 5.49 24.78
C GLY A 309 3.18 5.45 23.82
N PHE A 310 3.07 4.43 22.96
CA PHE A 310 1.96 4.33 22.01
C PHE A 310 0.62 4.08 22.73
N ARG A 311 -0.43 4.85 22.36
CA ARG A 311 -1.76 4.78 22.98
C ARG A 311 -2.89 4.42 21.99
N GLY A 312 -2.60 4.33 20.71
CA GLY A 312 -3.57 3.99 19.67
C GLY A 312 -3.92 2.50 19.61
N LEU A 313 -4.50 2.07 18.48
CA LEU A 313 -4.87 0.69 18.21
C LEU A 313 -3.64 -0.16 17.85
N VAL A 314 -3.48 -1.30 18.50
CA VAL A 314 -2.51 -2.32 18.09
C VAL A 314 -3.25 -3.40 17.31
N LEU A 315 -2.88 -3.54 16.03
CA LEU A 315 -3.45 -4.54 15.14
C LEU A 315 -2.44 -5.68 14.96
N THR A 316 -2.91 -6.91 14.90
CA THR A 316 -2.05 -7.99 14.41
C THR A 316 -1.81 -7.83 12.92
N ASP A 317 -0.73 -8.37 12.35
CA ASP A 317 -0.75 -8.76 10.95
C ASP A 317 -1.74 -9.92 10.77
N ALA A 318 -1.97 -10.37 9.54
CA ALA A 318 -2.95 -11.40 9.21
C ALA A 318 -2.67 -12.72 9.96
N LEU A 319 -3.61 -13.18 10.78
CA LEU A 319 -3.43 -14.36 11.63
C LEU A 319 -3.54 -15.70 10.88
N ASP A 320 -3.88 -15.69 9.60
CA ASP A 320 -3.84 -16.86 8.71
C ASP A 320 -2.44 -17.13 8.14
N MET A 321 -1.46 -16.26 8.42
CA MET A 321 -0.07 -16.42 7.96
C MET A 321 0.65 -17.55 8.73
N ASN A 322 1.43 -18.36 7.98
CA ASN A 322 2.21 -19.45 8.59
C ASN A 322 3.29 -18.95 9.57
N GLY A 323 3.78 -17.74 9.40
CA GLY A 323 4.76 -17.13 10.31
C GLY A 323 4.28 -17.00 11.76
N VAL A 324 2.98 -16.92 12.00
CA VAL A 324 2.40 -16.86 13.35
C VAL A 324 1.74 -18.15 13.76
N LEU A 325 1.08 -18.86 12.83
CA LEU A 325 0.39 -20.11 13.13
C LEU A 325 1.39 -21.21 13.53
N GLY A 326 2.37 -21.47 12.67
CA GLY A 326 3.36 -22.50 12.93
C GLY A 326 2.69 -23.83 13.33
N LYS A 327 2.94 -24.26 14.58
CA LYS A 327 2.32 -25.44 15.21
C LYS A 327 1.22 -25.08 16.21
N MET A 328 0.87 -23.80 16.37
CA MET A 328 -0.14 -23.34 17.33
C MET A 328 -1.54 -23.44 16.72
N THR A 329 -2.54 -23.64 17.57
CA THR A 329 -3.94 -23.54 17.16
C THR A 329 -4.37 -22.08 17.03
N MET A 330 -5.43 -21.81 16.26
CA MET A 330 -6.01 -20.46 16.18
C MET A 330 -6.42 -19.93 17.55
N ALA A 331 -6.91 -20.79 18.43
CA ALA A 331 -7.26 -20.44 19.81
C ALA A 331 -6.03 -19.96 20.60
N ASP A 332 -4.92 -20.71 20.54
CA ASP A 332 -3.67 -20.33 21.22
C ASP A 332 -3.11 -19.01 20.71
N VAL A 333 -3.06 -18.83 19.38
CA VAL A 333 -2.58 -17.60 18.73
C VAL A 333 -3.42 -16.41 19.17
N THR A 334 -4.74 -16.54 19.13
CA THR A 334 -5.69 -15.48 19.47
C THR A 334 -5.58 -15.08 20.94
N GLN A 335 -5.56 -16.05 21.87
CA GLN A 335 -5.40 -15.78 23.30
C GLN A 335 -4.05 -15.10 23.60
N ARG A 336 -2.95 -15.56 23.00
CA ARG A 336 -1.63 -14.97 23.19
C ARG A 336 -1.55 -13.54 22.62
N ALA A 337 -2.10 -13.30 21.41
CA ALA A 337 -2.11 -11.96 20.81
C ALA A 337 -2.86 -10.95 21.68
N VAL A 338 -4.03 -11.32 22.21
CA VAL A 338 -4.80 -10.46 23.13
C VAL A 338 -4.06 -10.25 24.45
N GLY A 339 -3.50 -11.32 25.03
CA GLY A 339 -2.68 -11.24 26.24
C GLY A 339 -1.42 -10.39 26.06
N ALA A 340 -0.81 -10.39 24.89
CA ALA A 340 0.32 -9.54 24.55
C ALA A 340 -0.05 -8.06 24.34
N GLY A 341 -1.31 -7.72 24.06
CA GLY A 341 -1.76 -6.32 23.95
C GLY A 341 -2.43 -5.93 22.64
N ALA A 342 -2.81 -6.89 21.77
CA ALA A 342 -3.53 -6.60 20.53
C ALA A 342 -4.95 -6.08 20.78
N ASP A 343 -5.35 -5.02 20.11
CA ASP A 343 -6.71 -4.47 20.13
C ASP A 343 -7.55 -5.00 18.96
N VAL A 344 -6.91 -5.41 17.85
CA VAL A 344 -7.57 -5.92 16.65
C VAL A 344 -6.87 -7.20 16.19
N LEU A 345 -7.67 -8.22 15.90
CA LEU A 345 -7.25 -9.52 15.40
C LEU A 345 -7.66 -9.62 13.92
N LEU A 346 -6.69 -9.47 13.03
CA LEU A 346 -6.95 -9.47 11.58
C LEU A 346 -6.90 -10.88 11.02
N MET A 347 -7.88 -11.22 10.19
CA MET A 347 -7.93 -12.44 9.38
C MET A 347 -7.67 -13.76 10.16
N PRO A 348 -8.28 -14.00 11.35
CA PRO A 348 -8.18 -15.33 11.90
C PRO A 348 -8.83 -16.35 10.97
N THR A 349 -8.27 -17.55 10.86
CA THR A 349 -8.76 -18.61 9.96
C THR A 349 -10.18 -19.05 10.27
N ASP A 350 -10.59 -18.95 11.54
CA ASP A 350 -11.96 -19.17 12.00
C ASP A 350 -12.37 -18.10 13.02
N ILE A 351 -13.37 -17.30 12.61
CA ILE A 351 -13.88 -16.15 13.38
C ILE A 351 -14.54 -16.58 14.70
N ARG A 352 -15.33 -17.67 14.66
CA ARG A 352 -16.06 -18.14 15.86
C ARG A 352 -15.06 -18.70 16.87
N THR A 353 -14.13 -19.53 16.43
CA THR A 353 -13.05 -20.03 17.27
C THR A 353 -12.24 -18.91 17.90
N ALA A 354 -11.92 -17.85 17.14
CA ALA A 354 -11.20 -16.70 17.67
C ALA A 354 -11.97 -15.98 18.78
N ILE A 355 -13.27 -15.72 18.56
CA ILE A 355 -14.14 -15.08 19.57
C ILE A 355 -14.26 -15.97 20.81
N ASP A 356 -14.57 -17.26 20.63
CA ASP A 356 -14.74 -18.22 21.72
C ASP A 356 -13.48 -18.36 22.56
N ALA A 357 -12.31 -18.41 21.91
CA ALA A 357 -11.02 -18.50 22.58
C ALA A 357 -10.72 -17.28 23.45
N VAL A 358 -11.03 -16.05 22.98
CA VAL A 358 -10.81 -14.84 23.80
C VAL A 358 -11.76 -14.81 24.99
N VAL A 359 -13.03 -15.18 24.81
CA VAL A 359 -14.02 -15.28 25.91
C VAL A 359 -13.56 -16.32 26.92
N ASP A 360 -13.12 -17.51 26.48
CA ASP A 360 -12.56 -18.55 27.35
C ASP A 360 -11.31 -18.06 28.09
N GLY A 361 -10.43 -17.31 27.42
CA GLY A 361 -9.24 -16.72 28.04
C GLY A 361 -9.58 -15.80 29.21
N VAL A 362 -10.66 -15.02 29.14
CA VAL A 362 -11.14 -14.20 30.25
C VAL A 362 -11.67 -15.10 31.39
N HIS A 363 -12.49 -16.10 31.08
CA HIS A 363 -13.06 -17.01 32.09
C HIS A 363 -11.97 -17.83 32.81
N ARG A 364 -10.90 -18.18 32.13
CA ARG A 364 -9.73 -18.88 32.70
C ARG A 364 -8.74 -17.97 33.41
N GLY A 365 -8.96 -16.64 33.37
CA GLY A 365 -8.07 -15.67 34.02
C GLY A 365 -6.73 -15.46 33.29
N LEU A 366 -6.61 -15.80 32.01
CA LEU A 366 -5.39 -15.55 31.23
C LEU A 366 -5.14 -14.04 31.04
N PHE A 367 -6.20 -13.26 30.99
CA PHE A 367 -6.21 -11.79 31.01
C PHE A 367 -7.56 -11.30 31.55
N PRO A 368 -7.60 -10.11 32.19
CA PRO A 368 -8.83 -9.59 32.78
C PRO A 368 -9.81 -9.09 31.74
N GLU A 369 -11.13 -9.11 32.03
CA GLU A 369 -12.17 -8.53 31.16
C GLU A 369 -11.93 -7.03 30.88
N SER A 370 -11.33 -6.31 31.81
CA SER A 370 -10.96 -4.89 31.63
C SER A 370 -10.05 -4.67 30.43
N ARG A 371 -9.18 -5.65 30.10
CA ARG A 371 -8.33 -5.61 28.90
C ARG A 371 -9.16 -5.63 27.61
N ILE A 372 -10.22 -6.45 27.58
CA ILE A 372 -11.15 -6.52 26.43
C ILE A 372 -11.98 -5.25 26.36
N THR A 373 -12.48 -4.77 27.49
CA THR A 373 -13.27 -3.53 27.57
C THR A 373 -12.46 -2.32 27.07
N GLU A 374 -11.16 -2.23 27.41
CA GLU A 374 -10.26 -1.18 26.90
C GLU A 374 -10.13 -1.24 25.36
N SER A 375 -9.94 -2.41 24.77
CA SER A 375 -9.86 -2.57 23.31
C SER A 375 -11.18 -2.18 22.61
N ALA A 376 -12.29 -2.71 23.11
CA ALA A 376 -13.60 -2.36 22.57
C ALA A 376 -13.88 -0.84 22.67
N ARG A 377 -13.50 -0.21 23.79
CA ARG A 377 -13.62 1.23 23.98
C ARG A 377 -12.82 2.02 22.93
N LYS A 378 -11.56 1.66 22.67
CA LYS A 378 -10.75 2.31 21.63
C LYS A 378 -11.38 2.20 20.24
N LEU A 379 -11.94 1.02 19.92
CA LEU A 379 -12.61 0.78 18.64
C LEU A 379 -13.92 1.59 18.52
N LEU A 380 -14.69 1.70 19.57
CA LEU A 380 -15.91 2.53 19.58
C LEU A 380 -15.56 4.02 19.45
N ILE A 381 -14.53 4.51 20.15
CA ILE A 381 -14.02 5.87 19.96
C ILE A 381 -13.64 6.09 18.49
N ALA A 382 -12.89 5.17 17.88
CA ALA A 382 -12.52 5.27 16.47
C ALA A 382 -13.73 5.31 15.53
N LYS A 383 -14.80 4.55 15.82
CA LYS A 383 -16.06 4.59 15.05
C LYS A 383 -16.72 5.97 15.13
N HIS A 384 -16.81 6.55 16.32
CA HIS A 384 -17.43 7.86 16.53
C HIS A 384 -16.60 9.00 15.90
N GLU A 385 -15.28 8.97 16.05
CA GLU A 385 -14.36 9.90 15.37
C GLU A 385 -14.49 9.85 13.85
N MET A 386 -14.71 8.66 13.28
CA MET A 386 -14.97 8.48 11.84
C MET A 386 -16.39 8.89 11.44
N GLY A 387 -17.25 9.31 12.38
CA GLY A 387 -18.63 9.73 12.14
C GLY A 387 -19.58 8.59 11.81
N LEU A 388 -19.22 7.34 12.11
CA LEU A 388 -20.00 6.16 11.72
C LEU A 388 -21.29 5.99 12.51
N ASP A 389 -21.41 6.60 13.66
CA ASP A 389 -22.62 6.69 14.45
C ASP A 389 -23.71 7.53 13.75
N ARG A 390 -23.30 8.50 12.94
CA ARG A 390 -24.18 9.43 12.20
C ARG A 390 -24.35 9.04 10.74
N GLN A 391 -23.26 8.63 10.08
CA GLN A 391 -23.23 8.29 8.66
C GLN A 391 -22.33 7.08 8.41
N ARG A 392 -22.94 5.88 8.33
CA ARG A 392 -22.22 4.63 8.09
C ARG A 392 -22.16 4.21 6.63
N TYR A 393 -23.02 4.80 5.79
CA TYR A 393 -23.13 4.46 4.38
C TYR A 393 -22.35 5.42 3.49
N THR A 394 -21.73 4.89 2.47
CA THR A 394 -21.07 5.64 1.42
C THR A 394 -22.07 6.03 0.34
N ASP A 395 -22.01 7.28 -0.10
CA ASP A 395 -22.78 7.73 -1.26
C ASP A 395 -22.04 7.35 -2.56
N VAL A 396 -22.59 6.38 -3.28
CA VAL A 396 -22.01 5.88 -4.54
C VAL A 396 -21.93 6.97 -5.62
N GLN A 397 -22.79 8.02 -5.57
CA GLN A 397 -22.72 9.13 -6.53
C GLN A 397 -21.50 10.02 -6.29
N VAL A 398 -21.08 10.18 -5.03
CA VAL A 398 -19.88 10.95 -4.67
C VAL A 398 -18.60 10.30 -5.18
N LEU A 399 -18.57 8.98 -5.35
CA LEU A 399 -17.39 8.27 -5.88
C LEU A 399 -16.86 8.90 -7.17
N ARG A 400 -17.76 9.26 -8.09
CA ARG A 400 -17.40 9.81 -9.42
C ARG A 400 -16.73 11.17 -9.36
N THR A 401 -16.86 11.88 -8.26
CA THR A 401 -16.29 13.23 -8.08
C THR A 401 -15.01 13.23 -7.26
N VAL A 402 -14.68 12.12 -6.59
CA VAL A 402 -13.54 12.02 -5.68
C VAL A 402 -12.52 10.99 -6.15
N VAL A 403 -12.99 9.79 -6.51
CA VAL A 403 -12.12 8.67 -6.86
C VAL A 403 -11.56 8.85 -8.28
N GLY A 404 -10.24 8.91 -8.41
CA GLY A 404 -9.57 9.14 -9.68
C GLY A 404 -9.68 10.58 -10.19
N ASP A 405 -10.01 11.54 -9.31
CA ASP A 405 -10.08 12.96 -9.67
C ASP A 405 -8.77 13.45 -10.33
N SER A 406 -8.89 14.32 -11.31
CA SER A 406 -7.77 14.77 -12.16
C SER A 406 -6.70 15.52 -11.37
N ALA A 407 -7.07 16.27 -10.32
CA ALA A 407 -6.12 16.98 -9.46
C ALA A 407 -5.37 15.99 -8.55
N ASN A 408 -6.05 14.97 -8.03
CA ASN A 408 -5.42 13.88 -7.28
C ASN A 408 -4.46 13.10 -8.19
N ALA A 409 -4.90 12.71 -9.39
CA ALA A 409 -4.06 12.04 -10.38
C ALA A 409 -2.84 12.88 -10.79
N ALA A 410 -2.93 14.21 -10.82
CA ALA A 410 -1.80 15.09 -11.12
C ALA A 410 -0.70 14.99 -10.07
N THR A 411 -1.04 14.84 -8.78
CA THR A 411 -0.03 14.67 -7.72
C THR A 411 0.71 13.34 -7.84
N ALA A 412 -0.01 12.28 -8.23
CA ALA A 412 0.60 10.97 -8.47
C ALA A 412 1.51 10.98 -9.72
N ARG A 413 1.12 11.68 -10.79
CA ARG A 413 1.99 11.89 -11.97
C ARG A 413 3.28 12.60 -11.58
N LEU A 414 3.18 13.69 -10.81
CA LEU A 414 4.36 14.42 -10.34
C LEU A 414 5.27 13.54 -9.49
N ALA A 415 4.71 12.75 -8.57
CA ALA A 415 5.46 11.82 -7.74
C ALA A 415 6.17 10.76 -8.61
N ALA A 416 5.48 10.19 -9.60
CA ALA A 416 6.05 9.20 -10.50
C ALA A 416 7.18 9.79 -11.37
N GLU A 417 6.99 10.98 -11.94
CA GLU A 417 8.02 11.64 -12.75
C GLU A 417 9.28 11.96 -11.93
N ARG A 418 9.12 12.49 -10.71
CA ARG A 418 10.26 12.79 -9.82
C ARG A 418 10.96 11.56 -9.24
N ALA A 419 10.27 10.42 -9.21
CA ALA A 419 10.83 9.17 -8.71
C ALA A 419 11.78 8.50 -9.71
N ILE A 420 11.63 8.71 -11.03
CA ILE A 420 12.46 8.06 -12.04
C ILE A 420 13.92 8.29 -11.76
N THR A 421 14.67 7.18 -11.60
CA THR A 421 16.08 7.20 -11.18
C THR A 421 16.97 6.63 -12.27
N LEU A 422 17.87 7.43 -12.82
CA LEU A 422 18.90 7.01 -13.76
C LEU A 422 20.15 6.63 -12.96
N VAL A 423 20.42 5.34 -12.85
CA VAL A 423 21.54 4.81 -12.06
C VAL A 423 22.84 4.89 -12.84
N LYS A 424 22.79 4.59 -14.14
CA LYS A 424 23.94 4.54 -15.02
C LYS A 424 23.56 4.96 -16.44
N ASP A 425 24.43 5.67 -17.13
CA ASP A 425 24.29 6.04 -18.55
C ASP A 425 25.65 6.38 -19.15
N SER A 426 26.51 5.37 -19.31
CA SER A 426 27.91 5.53 -19.79
C SER A 426 27.99 5.91 -21.26
N LEU A 427 26.95 5.67 -22.05
CA LEU A 427 26.87 6.03 -23.46
C LEU A 427 26.17 7.38 -23.71
N GLY A 428 25.61 8.00 -22.68
CA GLY A 428 24.89 9.28 -22.82
C GLY A 428 23.65 9.20 -23.72
N VAL A 429 22.98 8.03 -23.73
CA VAL A 429 21.83 7.82 -24.63
C VAL A 429 20.51 8.27 -24.03
N VAL A 430 20.45 8.55 -22.74
CA VAL A 430 19.24 8.99 -22.04
C VAL A 430 19.32 10.49 -21.76
N PRO A 431 18.33 11.29 -22.16
CA PRO A 431 17.10 10.94 -22.88
C PRO A 431 17.34 10.82 -24.41
N PHE A 432 16.55 9.96 -25.06
CA PHE A 432 16.69 9.68 -26.49
C PHE A 432 15.61 10.33 -27.39
N GLY A 433 14.81 11.24 -26.87
CA GLY A 433 13.74 11.91 -27.63
C GLY A 433 14.22 12.81 -28.79
N ARG A 434 15.55 12.96 -28.99
CA ARG A 434 16.15 13.61 -30.16
C ARG A 434 16.41 12.65 -31.32
N LEU A 435 16.21 11.35 -31.13
CA LEU A 435 16.31 10.40 -32.24
C LEU A 435 15.23 10.72 -33.28
N PRO A 436 15.52 10.58 -34.59
CA PRO A 436 14.50 10.71 -35.63
C PRO A 436 13.31 9.78 -35.36
N SER A 437 12.09 10.22 -35.66
CA SER A 437 10.90 9.38 -35.50
C SER A 437 10.90 8.11 -36.40
N THR A 438 11.75 8.12 -37.41
CA THR A 438 12.00 6.99 -38.32
C THR A 438 13.00 5.97 -37.75
N SER A 439 13.62 6.24 -36.58
CA SER A 439 14.57 5.33 -35.94
C SER A 439 13.92 3.99 -35.64
N ARG A 440 14.68 2.93 -35.83
CA ARG A 440 14.26 1.54 -35.56
C ARG A 440 14.43 1.27 -34.06
N VAL A 441 13.36 1.48 -33.30
CA VAL A 441 13.32 1.21 -31.86
C VAL A 441 12.63 -0.12 -31.59
N VAL A 442 13.28 -0.98 -30.81
CA VAL A 442 12.72 -2.25 -30.34
C VAL A 442 12.50 -2.15 -28.84
N SER A 443 11.27 -2.39 -28.38
CA SER A 443 10.93 -2.45 -26.96
C SER A 443 10.64 -3.88 -26.56
N VAL A 444 11.43 -4.40 -25.63
CA VAL A 444 11.33 -5.77 -25.10
C VAL A 444 10.76 -5.69 -23.70
N THR A 445 9.57 -6.21 -23.50
CA THR A 445 8.90 -6.29 -22.18
C THR A 445 9.07 -7.69 -21.61
N ILE A 446 9.67 -7.79 -20.42
CA ILE A 446 9.87 -9.05 -19.70
C ILE A 446 8.98 -9.04 -18.45
N ALA A 447 7.98 -9.94 -18.41
CA ALA A 447 6.96 -9.94 -17.36
C ALA A 447 6.42 -11.37 -17.10
N PRO A 448 5.83 -11.62 -15.91
CA PRO A 448 5.00 -12.80 -15.69
C PRO A 448 3.84 -12.84 -16.68
N ARG A 449 3.44 -14.05 -17.13
CA ARG A 449 2.28 -14.19 -18.04
C ARG A 449 0.98 -13.63 -17.50
N THR A 450 0.87 -13.51 -16.18
CA THR A 450 -0.31 -12.96 -15.47
C THR A 450 -0.35 -11.43 -15.46
N ASP A 451 0.77 -10.75 -15.76
CA ASP A 451 0.82 -9.28 -15.81
C ASP A 451 0.53 -8.78 -17.24
N LEU A 452 -0.75 -8.70 -17.57
CA LEU A 452 -1.21 -8.25 -18.89
C LEU A 452 -1.02 -6.73 -19.10
N GLY A 453 -0.82 -5.97 -18.02
CA GLY A 453 -0.58 -4.52 -18.07
C GLY A 453 0.87 -4.14 -18.29
N ALA A 454 1.80 -5.11 -18.16
CA ALA A 454 3.23 -4.87 -18.30
C ALA A 454 3.57 -4.30 -19.70
N GLY A 455 4.23 -3.15 -19.71
CA GLY A 455 4.65 -2.47 -20.94
C GLY A 455 3.54 -1.82 -21.76
N ALA A 456 2.27 -2.02 -21.45
CA ALA A 456 1.15 -1.51 -22.26
C ALA A 456 1.17 0.02 -22.38
N THR A 457 1.12 0.74 -21.26
CA THR A 457 1.18 2.20 -21.24
C THR A 457 2.55 2.72 -21.68
N PHE A 458 3.63 2.05 -21.28
CA PHE A 458 4.99 2.41 -21.64
C PHE A 458 5.18 2.42 -23.17
N ASN A 459 4.82 1.31 -23.84
CA ASN A 459 4.94 1.18 -25.29
C ASN A 459 3.98 2.12 -26.03
N ALA A 460 2.77 2.35 -25.52
CA ALA A 460 1.84 3.30 -26.13
C ALA A 460 2.39 4.74 -26.16
N GLU A 461 3.04 5.18 -25.06
CA GLU A 461 3.68 6.51 -25.03
C GLU A 461 4.87 6.59 -25.99
N LEU A 462 5.68 5.54 -26.10
CA LEU A 462 6.82 5.48 -27.02
C LEU A 462 6.37 5.48 -28.49
N THR A 463 5.28 4.78 -28.83
CA THR A 463 4.75 4.68 -30.19
C THR A 463 4.27 6.04 -30.72
N ARG A 464 3.87 6.96 -29.84
CA ARG A 464 3.51 8.33 -30.24
C ARG A 464 4.67 9.10 -30.86
N VAL A 465 5.91 8.78 -30.46
CA VAL A 465 7.14 9.43 -30.98
C VAL A 465 7.81 8.56 -32.04
N PHE A 466 7.75 7.25 -31.88
CA PHE A 466 8.31 6.27 -32.83
C PHE A 466 7.20 5.38 -33.38
N PRO A 467 6.50 5.80 -34.45
CA PRO A 467 5.36 5.04 -35.00
C PRO A 467 5.71 3.64 -35.48
N SER A 468 6.99 3.40 -35.83
CA SER A 468 7.52 2.11 -36.25
C SER A 468 8.10 1.28 -35.10
N LEU A 469 7.79 1.64 -33.83
CA LEU A 469 8.24 0.89 -32.65
C LEU A 469 7.82 -0.59 -32.76
N ARG A 470 8.79 -1.48 -32.61
CA ARG A 470 8.51 -2.92 -32.54
C ARG A 470 8.48 -3.34 -31.09
N SER A 471 7.29 -3.71 -30.60
CA SER A 471 7.10 -4.23 -29.24
C SER A 471 7.17 -5.75 -29.22
N LEU A 472 7.97 -6.31 -28.32
CA LEU A 472 8.13 -7.74 -28.08
C LEU A 472 7.84 -8.03 -26.61
N SER A 473 7.04 -9.05 -26.34
CA SER A 473 6.75 -9.49 -24.98
C SER A 473 7.37 -10.87 -24.74
N LEU A 474 8.21 -10.95 -23.73
CA LEU A 474 8.83 -12.18 -23.26
C LEU A 474 8.17 -12.56 -21.93
N SER A 475 7.33 -13.56 -21.98
CA SER A 475 6.78 -14.18 -20.77
C SER A 475 7.76 -15.21 -20.22
N THR A 476 7.73 -15.35 -18.88
CA THR A 476 8.43 -16.44 -18.22
C THR A 476 7.57 -17.70 -18.20
N GLU A 477 8.21 -18.85 -18.30
CA GLU A 477 7.58 -20.11 -17.95
C GLU A 477 7.40 -20.16 -16.44
N GLN A 478 6.16 -20.30 -15.97
CA GLN A 478 5.89 -20.74 -14.61
C GLN A 478 5.91 -22.27 -14.61
N VAL A 479 6.90 -22.85 -13.99
CA VAL A 479 6.87 -24.28 -13.67
C VAL A 479 5.88 -24.44 -12.51
N PHE A 480 4.62 -24.80 -12.83
CA PHE A 480 3.66 -25.23 -11.81
C PHE A 480 4.12 -26.59 -11.30
N ASP A 481 4.58 -26.64 -10.06
CA ASP A 481 4.74 -27.92 -9.38
C ASP A 481 3.33 -28.37 -8.94
N ALA A 482 2.75 -29.28 -9.73
CA ALA A 482 1.43 -29.87 -9.47
C ALA A 482 1.37 -30.63 -8.12
N THR A 483 2.53 -31.01 -7.55
CA THR A 483 2.61 -31.68 -6.24
C THR A 483 2.40 -30.72 -5.09
N ALA A 484 2.72 -29.44 -5.25
CA ALA A 484 2.47 -28.40 -4.26
C ALA A 484 0.99 -28.01 -4.14
N ALA A 485 0.24 -28.13 -5.24
CA ALA A 485 -1.20 -27.84 -5.26
C ALA A 485 -2.05 -28.93 -4.55
N ALA A 486 -1.51 -30.13 -4.35
CA ALA A 486 -2.21 -31.26 -3.72
C ALA A 486 -2.10 -31.30 -2.19
N ALA A 487 -1.24 -30.50 -1.57
CA ALA A 487 -0.98 -30.49 -0.12
C ALA A 487 -1.88 -29.55 0.67
N GLY A 488 -3.18 -29.58 0.40
CA GLY A 488 -4.34 -29.14 1.19
C GLY A 488 -4.14 -28.05 2.26
N GLY A 489 -4.31 -26.78 1.93
CA GLY A 489 -4.42 -25.64 2.84
C GLY A 489 -5.36 -24.59 2.26
N GLY A 490 -6.10 -23.86 3.10
CA GLY A 490 -7.16 -22.95 2.69
C GLY A 490 -6.82 -21.99 1.55
N ALA A 491 -7.82 -21.43 0.91
CA ALA A 491 -7.79 -20.77 -0.42
C ALA A 491 -6.74 -19.66 -0.67
N GLN A 492 -5.91 -19.32 0.28
CA GLN A 492 -4.83 -18.31 0.14
C GLN A 492 -3.43 -18.81 0.56
N GLY A 493 -3.31 -19.99 1.20
CA GLY A 493 -2.04 -20.51 1.73
C GLY A 493 -1.23 -21.40 0.78
N GLN A 494 -1.68 -21.70 -0.44
CA GLN A 494 -1.25 -22.89 -1.15
C GLN A 494 -0.33 -22.72 -2.36
N ALA A 495 0.01 -21.55 -2.79
CA ALA A 495 0.80 -21.39 -4.02
C ALA A 495 2.27 -20.99 -3.82
N TYR A 496 2.79 -21.01 -2.59
CA TYR A 496 4.06 -20.35 -2.25
C TYR A 496 5.21 -21.27 -1.87
N LEU A 497 5.11 -22.57 -2.13
CA LEU A 497 6.25 -23.47 -2.03
C LEU A 497 7.26 -23.11 -3.12
N ALA A 498 8.55 -23.13 -2.77
CA ALA A 498 9.70 -22.74 -3.56
C ALA A 498 9.55 -23.00 -5.07
N THR A 499 8.90 -22.07 -5.78
CA THR A 499 8.90 -22.12 -7.24
C THR A 499 10.30 -21.80 -7.73
N PRO A 500 10.86 -22.57 -8.68
CA PRO A 500 12.12 -22.24 -9.30
C PRO A 500 12.06 -20.81 -9.88
N PRO A 501 13.21 -20.12 -10.00
CA PRO A 501 13.24 -18.77 -10.58
C PRO A 501 12.55 -18.81 -11.95
N PRO A 502 11.77 -17.77 -12.29
CA PRO A 502 11.11 -17.69 -13.57
C PRO A 502 12.15 -17.72 -14.69
N ARG A 503 11.89 -18.51 -15.74
CA ARG A 503 12.82 -18.70 -16.86
C ARG A 503 12.25 -18.10 -18.14
N LEU A 504 13.08 -17.42 -18.91
CA LEU A 504 12.72 -16.95 -20.25
C LEU A 504 12.67 -18.14 -21.22
N VAL A 505 11.68 -18.16 -22.10
CA VAL A 505 11.57 -19.18 -23.16
C VAL A 505 12.72 -18.99 -24.18
N PRO A 506 13.63 -19.97 -24.39
CA PRO A 506 14.80 -19.79 -25.25
C PRO A 506 14.49 -19.32 -26.66
N ALA A 507 13.43 -19.89 -27.28
CA ALA A 507 12.98 -19.48 -28.61
C ALA A 507 12.55 -18.01 -28.69
N LEU A 508 11.97 -17.44 -27.60
CA LEU A 508 11.61 -16.03 -27.54
C LEU A 508 12.87 -15.15 -27.40
N VAL A 509 13.87 -15.62 -26.68
CA VAL A 509 15.18 -14.94 -26.58
C VAL A 509 15.84 -14.85 -27.96
N GLU A 510 15.93 -15.97 -28.70
CA GLU A 510 16.49 -15.99 -30.06
C GLU A 510 15.71 -15.09 -31.03
N ASN A 511 14.37 -15.12 -30.98
CA ASN A 511 13.53 -14.25 -31.78
C ASN A 511 13.79 -12.77 -31.49
N THR A 512 14.00 -12.45 -30.21
CA THR A 512 14.31 -11.08 -29.78
C THR A 512 15.67 -10.62 -30.30
N LEU A 513 16.69 -11.47 -30.21
CA LEU A 513 18.03 -11.16 -30.75
C LEU A 513 17.98 -10.92 -32.26
N ARG A 514 17.23 -11.77 -33.02
CA ARG A 514 17.02 -11.53 -34.46
C ARG A 514 16.28 -10.20 -34.74
N ALA A 515 15.26 -9.90 -33.95
CA ALA A 515 14.47 -8.67 -34.11
C ALA A 515 15.27 -7.40 -33.80
N ALA A 516 16.26 -7.49 -32.93
CA ALA A 516 17.14 -6.39 -32.53
C ALA A 516 18.24 -6.08 -33.54
N GLN A 517 18.49 -6.99 -34.50
CA GLN A 517 19.53 -6.76 -35.52
C GLN A 517 19.24 -5.51 -36.36
N GLY A 518 20.20 -4.61 -36.39
CA GLY A 518 20.09 -3.33 -37.10
C GLY A 518 19.12 -2.33 -36.46
N ALA A 519 18.70 -2.53 -35.23
CA ALA A 519 17.97 -1.51 -34.46
C ALA A 519 18.91 -0.36 -34.06
N ASP A 520 18.38 0.87 -34.01
CA ASP A 520 19.11 2.04 -33.51
C ASP A 520 19.12 2.08 -31.97
N LEU A 521 18.09 1.50 -31.37
CA LEU A 521 17.89 1.44 -29.91
C LEU A 521 17.07 0.21 -29.53
N VAL A 522 17.50 -0.47 -28.48
CA VAL A 522 16.73 -1.54 -27.81
C VAL A 522 16.45 -1.13 -26.36
N LEU A 523 15.18 -1.12 -26.00
CA LEU A 523 14.72 -0.90 -24.63
C LEU A 523 14.34 -2.25 -24.03
N VAL A 524 14.90 -2.60 -22.87
CA VAL A 524 14.53 -3.82 -22.15
C VAL A 524 13.88 -3.42 -20.84
N SER A 525 12.57 -3.68 -20.72
CA SER A 525 11.77 -3.36 -19.55
C SER A 525 11.43 -4.61 -18.75
N SER A 526 11.67 -4.60 -17.43
CA SER A 526 11.43 -5.73 -16.53
C SER A 526 10.37 -5.40 -15.49
N TYR A 527 9.41 -6.33 -15.28
CA TYR A 527 8.26 -6.18 -14.39
C TYR A 527 8.21 -7.25 -13.28
N PHE A 528 9.34 -7.82 -12.89
CA PHE A 528 9.40 -8.78 -11.78
C PHE A 528 9.54 -8.06 -10.44
N GLY A 529 8.51 -8.18 -9.60
CA GLY A 529 8.41 -7.52 -8.31
C GLY A 529 8.71 -8.41 -7.12
N ALA A 530 9.02 -7.77 -5.99
CA ALA A 530 8.85 -8.35 -4.68
C ALA A 530 7.35 -8.34 -4.32
N GLY A 531 6.89 -9.37 -3.63
CA GLY A 531 5.51 -9.45 -3.13
C GLY A 531 5.36 -10.64 -2.19
N SER A 532 4.22 -10.69 -1.51
CA SER A 532 3.89 -11.79 -0.58
C SER A 532 3.99 -13.19 -1.20
N SER A 533 3.98 -13.27 -2.53
CA SER A 533 4.03 -14.51 -3.31
C SER A 533 5.41 -14.88 -3.83
N VAL A 534 6.46 -14.10 -3.56
CA VAL A 534 7.80 -14.32 -4.13
C VAL A 534 8.74 -14.79 -3.04
N SER A 535 9.31 -15.99 -3.22
CA SER A 535 10.32 -16.53 -2.31
C SER A 535 11.76 -16.11 -2.67
N ARG A 536 11.97 -15.49 -3.85
CA ARG A 536 13.30 -15.14 -4.36
C ARG A 536 13.29 -13.88 -5.22
N LEU A 537 14.24 -12.99 -4.99
CA LEU A 537 14.40 -11.68 -5.64
C LEU A 537 15.53 -11.71 -6.70
N GLY A 538 15.45 -12.56 -7.70
CA GLY A 538 16.47 -12.62 -8.76
C GLY A 538 15.93 -12.17 -10.12
N ALA A 539 16.85 -11.87 -11.05
CA ALA A 539 16.50 -11.72 -12.45
C ALA A 539 16.00 -13.07 -12.99
N PRO A 540 15.05 -13.08 -13.95
CA PRO A 540 14.64 -14.31 -14.63
C PRO A 540 15.82 -15.00 -15.29
N GLU A 541 15.85 -16.32 -15.20
CA GLU A 541 16.85 -17.14 -15.90
C GLU A 541 16.82 -16.85 -17.40
N GLY A 542 17.99 -16.66 -18.03
CA GLY A 542 18.12 -16.27 -19.44
C GLY A 542 18.08 -14.76 -19.71
N MET A 543 17.75 -13.90 -18.72
CA MET A 543 17.77 -12.45 -18.91
C MET A 543 19.22 -11.92 -19.11
N ALA A 544 20.17 -12.43 -18.36
CA ALA A 544 21.58 -12.09 -18.52
C ALA A 544 22.12 -12.50 -19.90
N ASP A 545 21.73 -13.67 -20.41
CA ASP A 545 22.12 -14.16 -21.75
C ASP A 545 21.51 -13.28 -22.85
N LEU A 546 20.23 -12.89 -22.70
CA LEU A 546 19.58 -11.95 -23.61
C LEU A 546 20.35 -10.63 -23.69
N LEU A 547 20.68 -10.02 -22.54
CA LEU A 547 21.39 -8.75 -22.50
C LEU A 547 22.79 -8.87 -23.08
N THR A 548 23.51 -9.95 -22.77
CA THR A 548 24.83 -10.24 -23.35
C THR A 548 24.72 -10.41 -24.86
N GLY A 549 23.71 -11.13 -25.35
CA GLY A 549 23.45 -11.30 -26.78
C GLY A 549 23.17 -9.97 -27.48
N LEU A 550 22.32 -9.11 -26.89
CA LEU A 550 22.03 -7.78 -27.42
C LEU A 550 23.30 -6.89 -27.48
N GLN A 551 24.12 -6.89 -26.45
CA GLN A 551 25.38 -6.11 -26.43
C GLN A 551 26.35 -6.57 -27.53
N LYS A 552 26.46 -7.85 -27.81
CA LYS A 552 27.31 -8.39 -28.90
C LYS A 552 26.87 -7.93 -30.29
N THR A 553 25.61 -7.52 -30.48
CA THR A 553 25.14 -6.96 -31.77
C THR A 553 25.62 -5.52 -32.01
N GLY A 554 26.20 -4.85 -31.01
CA GLY A 554 26.60 -3.45 -31.09
C GLY A 554 25.47 -2.43 -31.01
N VAL A 555 24.23 -2.86 -30.79
CA VAL A 555 23.07 -1.95 -30.64
C VAL A 555 23.14 -1.21 -29.29
N ARG A 556 22.57 -0.02 -29.24
CA ARG A 556 22.40 0.72 -27.98
C ARG A 556 21.31 0.08 -27.15
N VAL A 557 21.64 -0.34 -25.92
CA VAL A 557 20.71 -0.99 -25.00
C VAL A 557 20.47 -0.12 -23.78
N VAL A 558 19.19 0.12 -23.47
CA VAL A 558 18.74 0.76 -22.23
C VAL A 558 17.87 -0.22 -21.46
N VAL A 559 18.25 -0.51 -20.22
CA VAL A 559 17.50 -1.38 -19.32
C VAL A 559 16.74 -0.53 -18.32
N ILE A 560 15.45 -0.83 -18.15
CA ILE A 560 14.61 -0.20 -17.15
C ILE A 560 13.88 -1.26 -16.31
N THR A 561 13.97 -1.17 -14.99
CA THR A 561 13.16 -2.00 -14.10
C THR A 561 11.98 -1.22 -13.54
N PHE A 562 10.80 -1.82 -13.62
CA PHE A 562 9.56 -1.30 -13.06
C PHE A 562 9.27 -1.87 -11.67
N SER A 563 10.05 -2.83 -11.20
CA SER A 563 9.81 -3.52 -9.93
C SER A 563 11.10 -3.62 -9.12
N ASN A 564 11.60 -4.83 -8.91
CA ASN A 564 12.74 -5.07 -8.02
C ASN A 564 14.04 -4.41 -8.52
N PRO A 565 14.57 -3.39 -7.81
CA PRO A 565 15.83 -2.73 -8.23
C PRO A 565 17.06 -3.63 -8.11
N TYR A 566 17.00 -4.65 -7.26
CA TYR A 566 18.13 -5.54 -6.97
C TYR A 566 18.43 -6.55 -8.09
N ILE A 567 17.54 -6.70 -9.07
CA ILE A 567 17.82 -7.56 -10.25
C ILE A 567 19.09 -7.10 -10.99
N ALA A 568 19.49 -5.85 -10.85
CA ALA A 568 20.71 -5.33 -11.46
C ALA A 568 21.98 -6.08 -11.01
N GLN A 569 21.97 -6.73 -9.85
CA GLN A 569 23.09 -7.53 -9.35
C GLN A 569 23.33 -8.80 -10.18
N ASP A 570 22.25 -9.34 -10.77
CA ASP A 570 22.28 -10.58 -11.55
C ASP A 570 22.50 -10.32 -13.04
N LEU A 571 22.58 -9.05 -13.45
CA LEU A 571 22.70 -8.67 -14.85
C LEU A 571 24.15 -8.37 -15.23
N PRO A 572 24.56 -8.61 -16.49
CA PRO A 572 25.85 -8.13 -16.97
C PRO A 572 25.91 -6.60 -16.90
N ALA A 573 27.12 -6.03 -16.92
CA ALA A 573 27.28 -4.59 -16.92
C ALA A 573 26.62 -3.97 -18.15
N VAL A 574 25.44 -3.39 -17.95
CA VAL A 574 24.69 -2.66 -19.00
C VAL A 574 25.11 -1.20 -19.03
N PRO A 575 25.17 -0.55 -20.21
CA PRO A 575 25.62 0.83 -20.34
C PRO A 575 24.64 1.85 -19.76
N SER A 576 23.32 1.57 -19.81
CA SER A 576 22.29 2.46 -19.29
C SER A 576 21.26 1.67 -18.48
N TYR A 577 21.03 2.08 -17.22
CA TYR A 577 20.13 1.43 -16.28
C TYR A 577 19.28 2.44 -15.51
N LEU A 578 17.94 2.25 -15.58
CA LEU A 578 16.96 3.08 -14.90
C LEU A 578 16.07 2.24 -13.98
N ILE A 579 15.50 2.91 -12.98
CA ILE A 579 14.50 2.34 -12.08
C ILE A 579 13.27 3.24 -12.07
N ALA A 580 12.09 2.65 -12.25
CA ALA A 580 10.81 3.37 -12.32
C ALA A 580 9.94 3.25 -11.06
N TRP A 581 10.22 2.28 -10.16
CA TRP A 581 9.58 2.11 -8.84
C TRP A 581 8.11 1.69 -8.87
N GLY A 582 7.70 0.93 -9.86
CA GLY A 582 6.36 0.34 -9.96
C GLY A 582 5.92 0.09 -11.39
N GLY A 583 5.02 -0.89 -11.60
CA GLY A 583 4.49 -1.27 -12.91
C GLY A 583 3.16 -0.61 -13.28
N SER A 584 2.60 0.27 -12.44
CA SER A 584 1.30 0.92 -12.69
C SER A 584 1.32 1.86 -13.91
N PRO A 585 0.18 2.12 -14.56
CA PRO A 585 0.12 2.97 -15.76
C PRO A 585 0.74 4.36 -15.58
N VAL A 586 0.57 4.98 -14.41
CA VAL A 586 1.15 6.30 -14.12
C VAL A 586 2.68 6.26 -14.10
N VAL A 587 3.26 5.19 -13.56
CA VAL A 587 4.72 4.99 -13.50
C VAL A 587 5.28 4.64 -14.88
N GLN A 588 4.60 3.77 -15.63
CA GLN A 588 4.96 3.44 -17.01
C GLN A 588 5.00 4.70 -17.89
N ARG A 589 3.99 5.57 -17.77
CA ARG A 589 3.94 6.85 -18.49
C ARG A 589 5.09 7.78 -18.07
N ALA A 590 5.35 7.89 -16.77
CA ALA A 590 6.45 8.72 -16.26
C ALA A 590 7.81 8.25 -16.79
N ALA A 591 8.04 6.95 -16.82
CA ALA A 591 9.26 6.35 -17.36
C ALA A 591 9.44 6.64 -18.87
N ALA A 592 8.39 6.46 -19.67
CA ALA A 592 8.43 6.77 -21.10
C ALA A 592 8.71 8.26 -21.32
N ARG A 593 8.04 9.17 -20.60
CA ARG A 593 8.23 10.62 -20.69
C ARG A 593 9.67 11.02 -20.30
N ALA A 594 10.22 10.44 -19.26
CA ALA A 594 11.59 10.68 -18.83
C ALA A 594 12.61 10.23 -19.90
N LEU A 595 12.45 9.04 -20.45
CA LEU A 595 13.31 8.49 -21.50
C LEU A 595 13.20 9.30 -22.81
N LEU A 596 12.03 9.85 -23.13
CA LEU A 596 11.82 10.73 -24.27
C LEU A 596 12.31 12.17 -24.01
N GLY A 597 12.68 12.52 -22.78
CA GLY A 597 13.06 13.88 -22.41
C GLY A 597 11.89 14.85 -22.29
N LEU A 598 10.65 14.34 -22.16
CA LEU A 598 9.44 15.12 -21.91
C LEU A 598 9.25 15.48 -20.43
N ALA A 599 10.03 14.84 -19.56
CA ALA A 599 10.11 15.12 -18.14
C ALA A 599 11.59 15.01 -17.69
N PRO A 600 12.03 15.77 -16.68
CA PRO A 600 13.36 15.64 -16.13
C PRO A 600 13.54 14.31 -15.38
N ILE A 601 14.77 13.81 -15.29
CA ILE A 601 15.15 12.70 -14.42
C ILE A 601 15.87 13.28 -13.21
N SER A 602 15.34 13.02 -12.01
CA SER A 602 15.85 13.63 -10.77
C SER A 602 15.84 12.73 -9.54
N GLY A 603 15.35 11.50 -9.66
CA GLY A 603 15.30 10.54 -8.56
C GLY A 603 16.69 10.08 -8.13
N HIS A 604 16.82 9.72 -6.85
CA HIS A 604 18.05 9.20 -6.27
C HIS A 604 17.77 7.86 -5.58
N LEU A 605 18.67 6.91 -5.65
CA LEU A 605 18.53 5.62 -4.98
C LEU A 605 18.29 5.82 -3.48
N PRO A 606 17.17 5.37 -2.92
CA PRO A 606 16.93 5.35 -1.48
C PRO A 606 17.53 4.09 -0.82
N ILE A 607 18.26 3.30 -1.59
CA ILE A 607 18.91 2.04 -1.21
C ILE A 607 20.29 1.93 -1.87
N THR A 608 21.13 1.10 -1.28
CA THR A 608 22.34 0.57 -1.93
C THR A 608 21.96 -0.66 -2.75
N ILE A 609 22.39 -0.71 -4.02
CA ILE A 609 22.34 -1.92 -4.84
C ILE A 609 23.75 -2.51 -4.82
N PRO A 610 24.01 -3.58 -4.05
CA PRO A 610 25.36 -4.13 -3.88
C PRO A 610 26.04 -4.42 -5.23
N SER A 611 27.32 -4.16 -5.34
CA SER A 611 28.13 -4.28 -6.55
C SER A 611 27.74 -3.38 -7.75
N VAL A 612 26.60 -2.66 -7.68
CA VAL A 612 26.09 -1.84 -8.79
C VAL A 612 26.15 -0.35 -8.49
N ALA A 613 25.53 0.12 -7.39
CA ALA A 613 25.46 1.54 -7.07
C ALA A 613 25.18 1.78 -5.57
N PRO A 614 25.87 2.75 -4.92
CA PRO A 614 25.63 3.10 -3.54
C PRO A 614 24.34 3.92 -3.36
N TYR A 615 23.83 3.96 -2.10
CA TYR A 615 22.77 4.88 -1.67
C TYR A 615 23.02 6.30 -2.16
N GLY A 616 22.00 6.96 -2.66
CA GLY A 616 22.06 8.34 -3.14
C GLY A 616 22.47 8.49 -4.60
N THR A 617 22.85 7.43 -5.29
CA THR A 617 23.15 7.47 -6.73
C THR A 617 21.91 7.92 -7.52
N GLY A 618 22.11 8.83 -8.48
CA GLY A 618 21.08 9.31 -9.40
C GLY A 618 21.68 10.34 -10.35
N LEU A 619 21.71 10.03 -11.64
CA LEU A 619 22.18 10.93 -12.67
C LEU A 619 21.04 11.87 -13.08
N ARG A 620 21.24 13.17 -12.92
CA ARG A 620 20.25 14.17 -13.32
C ARG A 620 20.25 14.36 -14.83
N ARG A 621 19.07 14.49 -15.43
CA ARG A 621 18.83 14.90 -16.82
C ARG A 621 17.71 15.92 -16.85
N ASP A 622 17.93 17.04 -17.50
CA ASP A 622 16.86 18.03 -17.74
C ASP A 622 15.97 17.59 -18.90
N ALA A 623 14.74 18.08 -18.91
CA ALA A 623 13.86 17.88 -20.05
C ALA A 623 14.44 18.52 -21.32
N LEU A 624 14.18 17.91 -22.47
CA LEU A 624 14.61 18.44 -23.75
C LEU A 624 13.72 19.63 -24.13
N ASN A 625 14.32 20.72 -24.63
CA ASN A 625 13.57 21.88 -25.11
C ASN A 625 12.73 21.57 -26.37
N THR A 626 13.18 20.59 -27.16
CA THR A 626 12.49 20.12 -28.36
C THR A 626 12.57 18.61 -28.43
N VAL A 627 11.41 17.97 -28.45
CA VAL A 627 11.26 16.53 -28.74
C VAL A 627 10.72 16.44 -30.17
N VAL A 628 11.31 15.56 -30.99
CA VAL A 628 10.80 15.30 -32.33
C VAL A 628 9.46 14.58 -32.19
N THR A 629 8.37 15.33 -32.26
CA THR A 629 7.02 14.75 -32.34
C THR A 629 6.60 14.65 -33.80
N PRO A 630 6.02 13.53 -34.26
CA PRO A 630 5.28 13.51 -35.50
C PRO A 630 4.16 14.55 -35.43
N ASN A 631 3.85 15.22 -36.55
CA ASN A 631 2.74 16.18 -36.63
C ASN A 631 1.49 15.59 -35.99
N ALA A 632 0.95 16.27 -34.98
CA ALA A 632 -0.32 15.87 -34.39
C ALA A 632 -1.36 15.85 -35.54
N PRO A 633 -2.24 14.83 -35.62
CA PRO A 633 -3.34 14.87 -36.56
C PRO A 633 -4.18 16.13 -36.28
N PRO A 634 -4.72 16.79 -37.30
CA PRO A 634 -5.57 17.94 -37.09
C PRO A 634 -6.71 17.56 -36.15
N THR A 635 -6.88 18.32 -35.08
CA THR A 635 -8.02 18.20 -34.16
C THR A 635 -9.32 18.29 -34.94
N PRO A 636 -10.28 17.38 -34.73
CA PRO A 636 -11.58 17.43 -35.38
C PRO A 636 -12.39 18.67 -35.04
#